data_22e8935d21c3bb7d50185e485b0757b1
#
_entry.id   22e8935d21c3bb7d50185e485b0757b1
#
_cell.length_a   1.000
_cell.length_b   1.000
_cell.length_c   1.000
_cell.angle_alpha   90.00
_cell.angle_beta   90.00
_cell.angle_gamma   90.00
#
_symmetry.space_group_name_H-M   'P 1'
#
loop_
_entity.id
_entity.type
_entity.pdbx_description
1 polymer ?
#
loop_
_entity_poly.entity_id
_entity_poly.type
_entity_poly.pdbx_seq_one_letter_code
_entity_poly.pdbx_strand_id
1 'polypeptide(L)'
;MTVHCGYRPGLIARITEMHARFYAREAGFGQRFESMVAGGLAEFCGRLDARAPSPNAVWTAEVDERIVGAVAIDGEDLGPTVAHLRWFILDDGVRGGGIGRRLLTEALAFVDARPAFAETHLWTFDGLQAARRLYEAHGFACVEERPGSQWGREVLEQRFVRKRL
;
A
#
# COMPACT_ATOMS: atom_id res chain seq x y z
N MET A 1 -10.67 12.52 12.12
CA MET A 1 -9.94 11.71 11.12
C MET A 1 -10.60 11.88 9.77
N THR A 2 -9.83 12.29 8.76
CA THR A 2 -10.29 12.53 7.40
C THR A 2 -9.48 11.67 6.42
N VAL A 3 -10.14 11.08 5.42
CA VAL A 3 -9.47 10.37 4.33
C VAL A 3 -9.51 11.25 3.08
N HIS A 4 -8.35 11.45 2.48
CA HIS A 4 -8.20 12.24 1.25
C HIS A 4 -7.74 11.33 0.12
N CYS A 5 -8.25 11.57 -1.07
CA CYS A 5 -7.77 10.94 -2.30
C CYS A 5 -6.94 11.96 -3.09
N GLY A 6 -5.77 11.53 -3.55
CA GLY A 6 -4.86 12.35 -4.36
C GLY A 6 -3.64 12.84 -3.60
N TYR A 7 -2.73 13.47 -4.35
CA TYR A 7 -1.49 14.00 -3.80
C TYR A 7 -1.76 15.16 -2.83
N ARG A 8 -0.97 15.18 -1.77
CA ARG A 8 -0.90 16.29 -0.81
C ARG A 8 0.57 16.61 -0.52
N PRO A 9 0.93 17.88 -0.31
CA PRO A 9 2.31 18.25 0.03
C PRO A 9 2.81 17.47 1.25
N GLY A 10 4.01 16.91 1.14
CA GLY A 10 4.61 16.07 2.18
C GLY A 10 4.24 14.60 2.13
N LEU A 11 3.35 14.17 1.23
CA LEU A 11 2.91 12.79 1.12
C LEU A 11 4.06 11.82 0.92
N ILE A 12 4.97 12.07 -0.02
CA ILE A 12 6.10 11.19 -0.31
C ILE A 12 6.99 11.04 0.91
N ALA A 13 7.34 12.15 1.54
CA ALA A 13 8.19 12.17 2.72
C ALA A 13 7.55 11.41 3.90
N ARG A 14 6.26 11.65 4.14
CA ARG A 14 5.58 11.08 5.30
C ARG A 14 5.33 9.58 5.15
N ILE A 15 4.90 9.12 3.98
CA ILE A 15 4.71 7.68 3.71
C ILE A 15 6.06 6.96 3.82
N THR A 16 7.12 7.53 3.27
CA THR A 16 8.48 6.98 3.38
C THR A 16 8.91 6.88 4.84
N GLU A 17 8.73 7.93 5.63
CA GLU A 17 9.08 7.92 7.05
C GLU A 17 8.34 6.83 7.83
N MET A 18 7.02 6.72 7.64
CA MET A 18 6.24 5.68 8.33
C MET A 18 6.72 4.27 7.98
N HIS A 19 7.01 4.01 6.70
CA HIS A 19 7.56 2.71 6.27
C HIS A 19 8.95 2.46 6.87
N ALA A 20 9.85 3.42 6.72
CA ALA A 20 11.24 3.26 7.17
C ALA A 20 11.32 2.96 8.67
N ARG A 21 10.58 3.69 9.48
CA ARG A 21 10.61 3.52 10.94
C ARG A 21 9.96 2.21 11.38
N PHE A 22 8.80 1.89 10.83
CA PHE A 22 8.09 0.65 11.16
C PHE A 22 8.91 -0.59 10.80
N TYR A 23 9.40 -0.67 9.57
CA TYR A 23 10.11 -1.86 9.10
C TYR A 23 11.55 -1.96 9.61
N ALA A 24 12.15 -0.88 10.06
CA ALA A 24 13.40 -0.94 10.82
C ALA A 24 13.23 -1.70 12.14
N ARG A 25 12.12 -1.43 12.85
CA ARG A 25 11.80 -2.13 14.10
C ARG A 25 11.35 -3.58 13.87
N GLU A 26 10.43 -3.77 12.93
CA GLU A 26 9.78 -5.08 12.75
C GLU A 26 10.61 -6.07 11.95
N ALA A 27 11.44 -5.61 11.02
CA ALA A 27 12.16 -6.48 10.10
C ALA A 27 13.65 -6.16 9.99
N GLY A 28 14.14 -5.12 10.65
CA GLY A 28 15.53 -4.67 10.56
C GLY A 28 15.92 -4.13 9.20
N PHE A 29 14.95 -3.67 8.40
CA PHE A 29 15.22 -3.04 7.11
C PHE A 29 15.92 -1.68 7.31
N GLY A 30 16.81 -1.32 6.41
CA GLY A 30 17.63 -0.13 6.52
C GLY A 30 17.51 0.80 5.31
N GLN A 31 18.63 1.47 5.00
CA GLN A 31 18.68 2.49 3.96
C GLN A 31 18.19 2.02 2.59
N ARG A 32 18.53 0.79 2.19
CA ARG A 32 18.08 0.25 0.91
C ARG A 32 16.55 0.23 0.80
N PHE A 33 15.88 -0.21 1.84
CA PHE A 33 14.41 -0.24 1.90
C PHE A 33 13.83 1.18 1.81
N GLU A 34 14.34 2.11 2.62
CA GLU A 34 13.89 3.50 2.58
C GLU A 34 14.07 4.12 1.19
N SER A 35 15.23 3.90 0.55
CA SER A 35 15.49 4.37 -0.81
C SER A 35 14.52 3.78 -1.83
N MET A 36 14.19 2.50 -1.70
CA MET A 36 13.21 1.84 -2.58
C MET A 36 11.82 2.43 -2.42
N VAL A 37 11.38 2.65 -1.19
CA VAL A 37 10.06 3.26 -0.92
C VAL A 37 10.01 4.68 -1.46
N ALA A 38 11.00 5.50 -1.14
CA ALA A 38 11.05 6.90 -1.59
C ALA A 38 11.09 7.00 -3.12
N GLY A 39 11.95 6.20 -3.76
CA GLY A 39 12.08 6.20 -5.22
C GLY A 39 10.82 5.71 -5.91
N GLY A 40 10.21 4.64 -5.41
CA GLY A 40 8.97 4.11 -5.95
C GLY A 40 7.81 5.08 -5.82
N LEU A 41 7.68 5.74 -4.66
CA LEU A 41 6.67 6.77 -4.43
C LEU A 41 6.86 7.99 -5.34
N ALA A 42 8.11 8.45 -5.51
CA ALA A 42 8.40 9.58 -6.39
C ALA A 42 8.02 9.27 -7.84
N GLU A 43 8.37 8.08 -8.33
CA GLU A 43 8.01 7.63 -9.68
C GLU A 43 6.48 7.51 -9.82
N PHE A 44 5.81 6.87 -8.88
CA PHE A 44 4.36 6.71 -8.89
C PHE A 44 3.63 8.07 -8.85
N CYS A 45 4.05 8.97 -7.98
CA CYS A 45 3.45 10.31 -7.89
C CYS A 45 3.64 11.12 -9.17
N GLY A 46 4.74 10.89 -9.89
CA GLY A 46 4.96 11.48 -11.22
C GLY A 46 3.95 11.00 -12.27
N ARG A 47 3.34 9.82 -12.05
CA ARG A 47 2.29 9.25 -12.91
C ARG A 47 0.87 9.51 -12.39
N LEU A 48 0.72 10.13 -11.23
CA LEU A 48 -0.60 10.54 -10.74
C LEU A 48 -1.12 11.65 -11.65
N ASP A 49 -2.17 11.34 -12.36
CA ASP A 49 -2.78 12.29 -13.30
C ASP A 49 -4.05 12.86 -12.66
N ALA A 50 -4.12 14.19 -12.61
CA ALA A 50 -5.33 14.89 -12.19
C ALA A 50 -6.49 14.74 -13.18
N ARG A 51 -6.20 14.27 -14.41
CA ARG A 51 -7.23 14.00 -15.43
C ARG A 51 -7.87 12.65 -15.16
N ALA A 52 -9.18 12.64 -15.06
CA ALA A 52 -9.96 11.41 -14.96
C ALA A 52 -10.28 10.84 -16.34
N PRO A 53 -10.40 9.48 -16.49
CA PRO A 53 -10.14 8.48 -15.47
C PRO A 53 -8.67 8.08 -15.43
N SER A 54 -8.07 8.06 -14.23
CA SER A 54 -6.72 7.55 -14.03
C SER A 54 -6.77 6.12 -13.47
N PRO A 55 -5.88 5.20 -13.89
CA PRO A 55 -5.77 3.88 -13.29
C PRO A 55 -5.03 3.89 -11.95
N ASN A 56 -4.49 5.04 -11.54
CA ASN A 56 -3.69 5.22 -10.34
C ASN A 56 -4.39 6.12 -9.34
N ALA A 57 -4.29 5.80 -8.07
CA ALA A 57 -4.78 6.66 -7.00
C ALA A 57 -4.02 6.41 -5.70
N VAL A 58 -3.99 7.39 -4.83
CA VAL A 58 -3.43 7.30 -3.48
C VAL A 58 -4.41 7.91 -2.48
N TRP A 59 -4.53 7.27 -1.34
CA TRP A 59 -5.36 7.76 -0.22
C TRP A 59 -4.48 7.96 0.99
N THR A 60 -4.74 9.04 1.72
CA THR A 60 -4.11 9.32 3.00
C THR A 60 -5.18 9.54 4.07
N ALA A 61 -4.92 9.03 5.26
CA ALA A 61 -5.71 9.33 6.44
C ALA A 61 -4.99 10.39 7.26
N GLU A 62 -5.72 11.43 7.68
CA GLU A 62 -5.17 12.53 8.46
C GLU A 62 -5.87 12.67 9.81
N VAL A 63 -5.07 12.96 10.83
CA VAL A 63 -5.50 13.36 12.17
C VAL A 63 -4.68 14.58 12.55
N ASP A 64 -5.35 15.66 12.97
CA ASP A 64 -4.70 16.93 13.37
C ASP A 64 -3.67 17.39 12.31
N GLU A 65 -4.11 17.45 11.06
CA GLU A 65 -3.32 17.90 9.90
C GLU A 65 -2.08 17.04 9.60
N ARG A 66 -1.94 15.89 10.24
CA ARG A 66 -0.83 14.96 10.03
C ARG A 66 -1.31 13.70 9.34
N ILE A 67 -0.59 13.27 8.30
CA ILE A 67 -0.83 11.98 7.65
C ILE A 67 -0.44 10.86 8.63
N VAL A 68 -1.40 10.00 8.94
CA VAL A 68 -1.24 8.87 9.87
C VAL A 68 -1.48 7.52 9.22
N GLY A 69 -1.82 7.50 7.96
CA GLY A 69 -1.99 6.27 7.19
C GLY A 69 -2.06 6.56 5.70
N ALA A 70 -1.77 5.55 4.90
CA ALA A 70 -1.82 5.64 3.45
C ALA A 70 -2.01 4.29 2.78
N VAL A 71 -2.50 4.32 1.55
CA VAL A 71 -2.54 3.20 0.62
C VAL A 71 -2.59 3.75 -0.81
N ALA A 72 -2.01 3.03 -1.76
CA ALA A 72 -2.06 3.40 -3.17
C ALA A 72 -2.51 2.22 -4.02
N ILE A 73 -3.13 2.54 -5.15
CA ILE A 73 -3.38 1.61 -6.25
C ILE A 73 -2.58 2.08 -7.45
N ASP A 74 -1.68 1.23 -7.91
CA ASP A 74 -0.96 1.39 -9.17
C ASP A 74 -1.62 0.47 -10.20
N GLY A 75 -2.27 1.05 -11.18
CA GLY A 75 -2.99 0.31 -12.21
C GLY A 75 -2.19 0.09 -13.49
N GLU A 76 -0.88 0.34 -13.46
CA GLU A 76 -0.04 0.29 -14.65
C GLU A 76 1.16 -0.66 -14.55
N ASP A 77 1.83 -0.72 -13.40
CA ASP A 77 3.11 -1.41 -13.28
C ASP A 77 3.05 -2.94 -13.43
N LEU A 78 1.88 -3.55 -13.21
CA LEU A 78 1.65 -4.98 -13.38
C LEU A 78 0.83 -5.30 -14.64
N GLY A 79 0.71 -4.35 -15.56
CA GLY A 79 -0.10 -4.49 -16.77
C GLY A 79 -1.52 -3.95 -16.59
N PRO A 80 -2.32 -3.92 -17.69
CA PRO A 80 -3.59 -3.18 -17.71
C PRO A 80 -4.75 -3.86 -16.99
N THR A 81 -4.61 -5.13 -16.60
CA THR A 81 -5.70 -5.91 -15.99
C THR A 81 -5.49 -6.20 -14.51
N VAL A 82 -4.36 -5.78 -13.94
CA VAL A 82 -4.00 -6.05 -12.54
C VAL A 82 -3.80 -4.73 -11.80
N ALA A 83 -4.55 -4.55 -10.73
CA ALA A 83 -4.32 -3.46 -9.79
C ALA A 83 -3.24 -3.88 -8.79
N HIS A 84 -2.25 -3.04 -8.56
CA HIS A 84 -1.21 -3.26 -7.56
C HIS A 84 -1.49 -2.40 -6.34
N LEU A 85 -1.86 -3.03 -5.24
CA LEU A 85 -2.02 -2.35 -3.96
C LEU A 85 -0.65 -2.17 -3.33
N ARG A 86 -0.26 -0.91 -3.10
CA ARG A 86 1.09 -0.52 -2.66
C ARG A 86 1.04 0.41 -1.46
N TRP A 87 2.13 0.41 -0.70
CA TRP A 87 2.39 1.37 0.39
C TRP A 87 1.25 1.52 1.39
N PHE A 88 0.67 0.39 1.77
CA PHE A 88 -0.31 0.36 2.86
C PHE A 88 0.44 0.43 4.19
N ILE A 89 0.22 1.51 4.93
CA ILE A 89 0.90 1.78 6.20
C ILE A 89 0.01 2.58 7.14
N LEU A 90 0.14 2.33 8.42
CA LEU A 90 -0.46 3.12 9.50
C LEU A 90 0.63 3.54 10.47
N ASP A 91 0.52 4.77 10.98
CA ASP A 91 1.35 5.22 12.09
C ASP A 91 1.01 4.43 13.36
N ASP A 92 2.01 4.21 14.22
CA ASP A 92 1.85 3.34 15.40
C ASP A 92 0.74 3.81 16.34
N GLY A 93 0.62 5.12 16.55
CA GLY A 93 -0.35 5.70 17.47
C GLY A 93 -1.82 5.56 17.07
N VAL A 94 -2.10 5.08 15.87
CA VAL A 94 -3.49 5.01 15.34
C VAL A 94 -3.91 3.59 14.99
N ARG A 95 -3.08 2.60 15.26
CA ARG A 95 -3.41 1.19 15.00
C ARG A 95 -4.57 0.75 15.88
N GLY A 96 -5.44 -0.10 15.31
CA GLY A 96 -6.62 -0.62 16.00
C GLY A 96 -7.85 0.30 15.95
N GLY A 97 -7.75 1.50 15.38
CA GLY A 97 -8.86 2.46 15.28
C GLY A 97 -9.72 2.36 14.02
N GLY A 98 -9.56 1.32 13.21
CA GLY A 98 -10.34 1.13 11.98
C GLY A 98 -9.85 1.92 10.77
N ILE A 99 -8.78 2.68 10.88
CA ILE A 99 -8.22 3.49 9.79
C ILE A 99 -7.75 2.61 8.64
N GLY A 100 -7.07 1.52 8.94
CA GLY A 100 -6.59 0.58 7.92
C GLY A 100 -7.73 -0.05 7.13
N ARG A 101 -8.79 -0.45 7.81
CA ARG A 101 -10.00 -0.98 7.17
C ARG A 101 -10.61 0.06 6.23
N ARG A 102 -10.72 1.30 6.68
CA ARG A 102 -11.29 2.38 5.87
C ARG A 102 -10.44 2.66 4.62
N LEU A 103 -9.12 2.74 4.77
CA LEU A 103 -8.22 2.94 3.64
C LEU A 103 -8.32 1.81 2.61
N LEU A 104 -8.33 0.55 3.05
CA LEU A 104 -8.48 -0.60 2.15
C LEU A 104 -9.86 -0.59 1.46
N THR A 105 -10.92 -0.24 2.17
CA THR A 105 -12.26 -0.15 1.60
C THR A 105 -12.31 0.89 0.48
N GLU A 106 -11.74 2.07 0.68
CA GLU A 106 -11.67 3.13 -0.34
C GLU A 106 -10.86 2.68 -1.57
N ALA A 107 -9.68 2.09 -1.33
CA ALA A 107 -8.82 1.61 -2.42
C ALA A 107 -9.50 0.50 -3.24
N LEU A 108 -10.16 -0.45 -2.59
CA LEU A 108 -10.83 -1.56 -3.28
C LEU A 108 -12.12 -1.12 -3.97
N ALA A 109 -12.83 -0.13 -3.43
CA ALA A 109 -13.97 0.48 -4.13
C ALA A 109 -13.52 1.14 -5.45
N PHE A 110 -12.35 1.80 -5.44
CA PHE A 110 -11.75 2.35 -6.66
C PHE A 110 -11.45 1.26 -7.69
N VAL A 111 -10.90 0.13 -7.26
CA VAL A 111 -10.62 -1.03 -8.13
C VAL A 111 -11.90 -1.61 -8.68
N ASP A 112 -12.89 -1.84 -7.81
CA ASP A 112 -14.16 -2.49 -8.19
C ASP A 112 -15.00 -1.63 -9.16
N ALA A 113 -14.82 -0.33 -9.12
CA ALA A 113 -15.45 0.60 -10.08
C ALA A 113 -14.83 0.55 -11.49
N ARG A 114 -13.72 -0.17 -11.68
CA ARG A 114 -12.98 -0.24 -12.96
C ARG A 114 -12.99 -1.64 -13.54
N PRO A 115 -13.85 -1.91 -14.55
CA PRO A 115 -13.99 -3.26 -15.13
C PRO A 115 -12.70 -3.83 -15.72
N ALA A 116 -11.73 -3.00 -16.08
CA ALA A 116 -10.46 -3.45 -16.62
C ALA A 116 -9.66 -4.31 -15.64
N PHE A 117 -9.78 -4.06 -14.33
CA PHE A 117 -9.04 -4.82 -13.33
C PHE A 117 -9.74 -6.15 -13.04
N ALA A 118 -9.08 -7.26 -13.37
CA ALA A 118 -9.53 -8.61 -13.06
C ALA A 118 -9.07 -9.06 -11.67
N GLU A 119 -7.92 -8.60 -11.25
CA GLU A 119 -7.28 -8.99 -9.99
C GLU A 119 -6.60 -7.80 -9.33
N THR A 120 -6.41 -7.90 -8.01
CA THR A 120 -5.56 -6.99 -7.23
C THR A 120 -4.47 -7.80 -6.56
N HIS A 121 -3.21 -7.41 -6.74
CA HIS A 121 -2.05 -8.06 -6.15
C HIS A 121 -1.38 -7.15 -5.12
N LEU A 122 -0.80 -7.75 -4.08
CA LEU A 122 0.10 -7.09 -3.15
C LEU A 122 1.22 -8.03 -2.74
N TRP A 123 2.36 -7.46 -2.39
CA TRP A 123 3.51 -8.18 -1.85
C TRP A 123 3.76 -7.75 -0.41
N THR A 124 4.05 -8.72 0.43
CA THR A 124 4.34 -8.56 1.84
C THR A 124 5.28 -9.69 2.27
N PHE A 125 5.45 -9.89 3.56
CA PHE A 125 6.23 -11.01 4.09
C PHE A 125 5.59 -11.56 5.36
N ASP A 126 5.99 -12.77 5.72
CA ASP A 126 5.46 -13.49 6.88
C ASP A 126 5.77 -12.74 8.18
N GLY A 127 4.84 -12.81 9.12
CA GLY A 127 4.97 -12.22 10.45
C GLY A 127 4.15 -10.94 10.67
N LEU A 128 3.61 -10.33 9.63
CA LEU A 128 2.77 -9.12 9.71
C LEU A 128 1.30 -9.53 9.88
N GLN A 129 0.96 -10.11 11.03
CA GLN A 129 -0.34 -10.75 11.25
C GLN A 129 -1.54 -9.80 11.19
N ALA A 130 -1.40 -8.59 11.72
CA ALA A 130 -2.49 -7.60 11.69
C ALA A 130 -2.84 -7.18 10.26
N ALA A 131 -1.83 -6.93 9.42
CA ALA A 131 -2.02 -6.61 8.01
C ALA A 131 -2.63 -7.81 7.26
N ARG A 132 -2.12 -9.02 7.50
CA ARG A 132 -2.65 -10.25 6.88
C ARG A 132 -4.13 -10.43 7.17
N ARG A 133 -4.57 -10.24 8.40
CA ARG A 133 -5.99 -10.35 8.78
C ARG A 133 -6.84 -9.34 8.01
N LEU A 134 -6.36 -8.12 7.84
CA LEU A 134 -7.06 -7.09 7.05
C LEU A 134 -7.15 -7.50 5.58
N TYR A 135 -6.08 -8.00 4.98
CA TYR A 135 -6.09 -8.47 3.61
C TYR A 135 -7.08 -9.61 3.41
N GLU A 136 -7.02 -10.63 4.27
CA GLU A 136 -7.93 -11.77 4.19
C GLU A 136 -9.40 -11.36 4.38
N ALA A 137 -9.66 -10.43 5.30
CA ALA A 137 -11.01 -9.89 5.52
C ALA A 137 -11.55 -9.12 4.31
N HIS A 138 -10.67 -8.64 3.42
CA HIS A 138 -11.03 -7.94 2.18
C HIS A 138 -10.97 -8.82 0.93
N GLY A 139 -10.86 -10.14 1.11
CA GLY A 139 -10.93 -11.09 -0.01
C GLY A 139 -9.58 -11.46 -0.64
N PHE A 140 -8.46 -11.06 -0.05
CA PHE A 140 -7.14 -11.50 -0.50
C PHE A 140 -6.81 -12.89 0.04
N ALA A 141 -6.08 -13.67 -0.76
CA ALA A 141 -5.51 -14.95 -0.35
C ALA A 141 -4.04 -14.99 -0.73
N CYS A 142 -3.23 -15.62 0.14
CA CYS A 142 -1.82 -15.87 -0.16
C CYS A 142 -1.71 -16.94 -1.23
N VAL A 143 -1.08 -16.61 -2.37
CA VAL A 143 -0.95 -17.51 -3.51
C VAL A 143 0.48 -17.94 -3.78
N GLU A 144 1.45 -17.27 -3.17
CA GLU A 144 2.87 -17.58 -3.36
C GLU A 144 3.65 -17.21 -2.10
N GLU A 145 4.56 -18.09 -1.70
CA GLU A 145 5.54 -17.81 -0.64
C GLU A 145 6.90 -18.29 -1.12
N ARG A 146 7.93 -17.47 -0.92
CA ARG A 146 9.31 -17.85 -1.19
C ARG A 146 10.29 -17.02 -0.36
N PRO A 147 11.43 -17.60 0.07
CA PRO A 147 12.50 -16.79 0.64
C PRO A 147 13.02 -15.79 -0.38
N GLY A 148 13.25 -14.56 0.05
CA GLY A 148 13.77 -13.53 -0.81
C GLY A 148 14.29 -12.34 -0.02
N SER A 149 15.02 -11.46 -0.69
CA SER A 149 15.68 -10.31 -0.08
C SER A 149 15.44 -9.02 -0.87
N GLN A 150 14.27 -8.90 -1.51
CA GLN A 150 13.97 -7.73 -2.34
C GLN A 150 14.04 -6.40 -1.57
N TRP A 151 13.78 -6.43 -0.25
CA TRP A 151 13.81 -5.23 0.59
C TRP A 151 15.14 -5.03 1.35
N GLY A 152 16.18 -5.81 1.00
CA GLY A 152 17.51 -5.68 1.57
C GLY A 152 17.85 -6.67 2.68
N ARG A 153 16.89 -7.47 3.13
CA ARG A 153 17.05 -8.57 4.10
C ARG A 153 16.24 -9.77 3.68
N GLU A 154 16.73 -10.97 4.02
CA GLU A 154 15.99 -12.19 3.73
C GLU A 154 14.78 -12.32 4.63
N VAL A 155 13.61 -12.51 4.01
CA VAL A 155 12.33 -12.77 4.65
C VAL A 155 11.56 -13.80 3.84
N LEU A 156 10.52 -14.39 4.41
CA LEU A 156 9.57 -15.19 3.63
C LEU A 156 8.61 -14.23 2.92
N GLU A 157 8.89 -13.98 1.65
CA GLU A 157 8.09 -13.08 0.82
C GLU A 157 6.78 -13.75 0.43
N GLN A 158 5.70 -13.00 0.46
CA GLN A 158 4.35 -13.47 0.16
C GLN A 158 3.69 -12.58 -0.87
N ARG A 159 2.98 -13.19 -1.82
CA ARG A 159 2.10 -12.50 -2.74
C ARG A 159 0.65 -12.87 -2.43
N PHE A 160 -0.16 -11.85 -2.21
CA PHE A 160 -1.60 -11.99 -2.00
C PHE A 160 -2.35 -11.50 -3.22
N VAL A 161 -3.41 -12.20 -3.56
CA VAL A 161 -4.27 -11.88 -4.71
C VAL A 161 -5.73 -11.85 -4.27
N ARG A 162 -6.42 -10.81 -4.73
CA ARG A 162 -7.88 -10.70 -4.64
C ARG A 162 -8.44 -10.72 -6.05
N LYS A 163 -9.27 -11.70 -6.34
CA LYS A 163 -9.97 -11.77 -7.62
C LYS A 163 -11.23 -10.90 -7.58
N ARG A 164 -11.54 -10.31 -8.71
CA ARG A 164 -12.81 -9.61 -8.86
C ARG A 164 -13.95 -10.61 -8.73
N LEU A 165 -15.00 -10.22 -8.02
CA LEU A 165 -16.22 -11.00 -7.89
C LEU A 165 -17.11 -10.85 -9.14
#